data_1b1b49962746a74bab5c7dc24a27cb9d
#
_entry.id   1b1b49962746a74bab5c7dc24a27cb9d
#
_cell.length_a   1.000
_cell.length_b   1.000
_cell.length_c   1.000
_cell.angle_alpha   90.00
_cell.angle_beta   90.00
_cell.angle_gamma   90.00
#
_symmetry.space_group_name_H-M   'P 1'
#
loop_
_entity.id
_entity.type
_entity.pdbx_description
1 polymer ?
#
loop_
_entity_poly.entity_id
_entity_poly.type
_entity_poly.pdbx_seq_one_letter_code
_entity_poly.pdbx_strand_id
1 'polypeptide(L)'
;MASTITSSPALSPRGSGSTSAGLGRLAALAALTVSLAACSGLHVSPLAPPPYHAEVAARYDATWAALVRALARENVSIRAIARDSGVIASDDFIAPIGVYADCGRVGGERVEGEALVAFTLFAEPNGTWTRVLVNSKMKTQLQRKGSSGKLRPTPVYQCASTGRFEANLLDAVRELVKE
;
A
#
# COMPACT_ATOMS: atom_id res chain seq x y z
N MET A 1 -9.81 -14.96 56.00
CA MET A 1 -9.09 -16.12 56.58
C MET A 1 -7.79 -16.20 55.84
N ALA A 2 -6.78 -15.58 56.35
CA ALA A 2 -5.75 -16.08 57.24
C ALA A 2 -4.74 -16.92 56.47
N SER A 3 -3.59 -16.26 56.22
CA SER A 3 -2.24 -16.61 56.76
C SER A 3 -1.55 -17.74 56.01
N THR A 4 -0.31 -17.70 55.63
CA THR A 4 0.86 -17.55 56.49
C THR A 4 2.13 -17.30 55.66
N ILE A 5 2.98 -16.46 56.15
CA ILE A 5 4.37 -16.10 55.83
C ILE A 5 5.28 -17.29 56.24
N THR A 6 6.34 -17.57 55.46
CA THR A 6 7.50 -18.21 56.08
C THR A 6 8.79 -17.72 55.41
N SER A 7 9.70 -17.29 56.24
CA SER A 7 10.95 -16.59 56.04
C SER A 7 12.13 -17.53 55.71
N SER A 8 13.10 -17.01 54.93
CA SER A 8 14.59 -17.09 54.91
C SER A 8 15.30 -18.31 55.57
N PRO A 9 16.54 -18.64 55.21
CA PRO A 9 17.68 -17.71 55.26
C PRO A 9 18.76 -17.85 54.13
N ALA A 10 19.65 -16.86 54.16
CA ALA A 10 20.84 -16.66 53.39
C ALA A 10 21.92 -17.77 53.55
N LEU A 11 22.68 -17.95 52.47
CA LEU A 11 24.06 -18.44 52.55
C LEU A 11 24.80 -17.88 51.33
N SER A 12 25.79 -17.03 51.65
CA SER A 12 26.82 -16.53 50.73
C SER A 12 27.97 -17.56 50.66
N PRO A 13 28.62 -17.71 49.52
CA PRO A 13 30.06 -17.90 49.53
C PRO A 13 30.75 -16.79 48.68
N ARG A 14 31.71 -16.15 49.34
CA ARG A 14 32.81 -15.43 48.71
C ARG A 14 33.58 -16.39 47.81
N GLY A 15 33.78 -16.03 46.56
CA GLY A 15 34.69 -16.64 45.62
C GLY A 15 35.40 -15.53 44.84
N SER A 16 36.64 -15.38 45.11
CA SER A 16 37.63 -14.45 44.59
C SER A 16 37.81 -14.54 43.07
N GLY A 17 37.97 -13.38 42.49
CA GLY A 17 38.85 -12.92 41.45
C GLY A 17 39.19 -13.81 40.25
N SER A 18 38.94 -13.25 39.08
CA SER A 18 40.01 -13.05 38.09
C SER A 18 39.46 -12.34 36.84
N THR A 19 40.08 -11.27 36.57
CA THR A 19 40.28 -10.62 35.28
C THR A 19 39.82 -11.35 34.01
N SER A 20 38.66 -10.99 33.52
CA SER A 20 38.30 -11.24 32.11
C SER A 20 37.56 -10.03 31.51
N ALA A 21 38.08 -8.83 31.76
CA ALA A 21 37.51 -7.59 31.26
C ALA A 21 37.72 -7.35 29.74
N GLY A 22 38.48 -8.24 29.08
CA GLY A 22 38.78 -8.10 27.64
C GLY A 22 37.82 -8.83 26.70
N LEU A 23 37.36 -10.02 27.07
CA LEU A 23 36.47 -10.79 26.18
C LEU A 23 35.02 -10.29 26.13
N GLY A 24 34.55 -9.71 27.24
CA GLY A 24 33.16 -9.17 27.30
C GLY A 24 32.93 -7.94 26.40
N ARG A 25 33.98 -7.14 26.21
CA ARG A 25 33.86 -5.93 25.35
C ARG A 25 33.85 -6.27 23.85
N LEU A 26 34.60 -7.31 23.44
CA LEU A 26 34.57 -7.78 22.04
C LEU A 26 33.27 -8.50 21.68
N ALA A 27 32.72 -9.29 22.62
CA ALA A 27 31.42 -9.92 22.42
C ALA A 27 30.26 -8.94 22.35
N ALA A 28 30.27 -7.85 23.13
CA ALA A 28 29.28 -6.81 23.09
C ALA A 28 29.34 -5.99 21.80
N LEU A 29 30.53 -5.72 21.27
CA LEU A 29 30.68 -5.02 19.97
C LEU A 29 30.24 -5.90 18.79
N ALA A 30 30.49 -7.20 18.84
CA ALA A 30 30.04 -8.16 17.80
C ALA A 30 28.52 -8.30 17.81
N ALA A 31 27.86 -8.30 18.98
CA ALA A 31 26.40 -8.34 19.08
C ALA A 31 25.73 -7.05 18.54
N LEU A 32 26.37 -5.88 18.71
CA LEU A 32 25.84 -4.61 18.21
C LEU A 32 25.90 -4.51 16.69
N THR A 33 26.91 -5.09 16.04
CA THR A 33 27.05 -5.07 14.58
C THR A 33 26.08 -6.02 13.88
N VAL A 34 25.70 -7.15 14.50
CA VAL A 34 24.71 -8.08 13.95
C VAL A 34 23.29 -7.46 13.95
N SER A 35 22.99 -6.59 14.91
CA SER A 35 21.66 -5.94 14.99
C SER A 35 21.39 -4.92 13.88
N LEU A 36 22.42 -4.36 13.26
CA LEU A 36 22.27 -3.39 12.16
C LEU A 36 22.03 -4.04 10.78
N ALA A 37 22.37 -5.31 10.64
CA ALA A 37 22.16 -6.03 9.37
C ALA A 37 20.71 -6.52 9.17
N ALA A 38 19.87 -6.51 10.20
CA ALA A 38 18.51 -7.03 10.15
C ALA A 38 17.49 -6.08 9.44
N CYS A 39 17.87 -4.84 9.14
CA CYS A 39 16.96 -3.84 8.52
C CYS A 39 17.01 -3.81 6.99
N SER A 40 17.83 -4.63 6.34
CA SER A 40 18.06 -4.55 4.87
C SER A 40 16.90 -5.06 4.00
N GLY A 41 15.78 -5.46 4.57
CA GLY A 41 14.61 -5.95 3.83
C GLY A 41 13.30 -5.27 4.23
N LEU A 42 13.35 -4.22 5.05
CA LEU A 42 12.15 -3.52 5.51
C LEU A 42 11.43 -2.85 4.33
N HIS A 43 10.16 -3.17 4.18
CA HIS A 43 9.27 -2.44 3.25
C HIS A 43 8.70 -1.21 3.97
N VAL A 44 8.92 -0.05 3.38
CA VAL A 44 8.30 1.20 3.79
C VAL A 44 7.14 1.49 2.85
N SER A 45 5.92 1.26 3.31
CA SER A 45 4.70 1.58 2.56
C SER A 45 4.49 3.09 2.47
N PRO A 46 4.04 3.59 1.33
CA PRO A 46 3.57 4.96 1.22
C PRO A 46 2.27 5.14 2.03
N LEU A 47 2.00 6.37 2.45
CA LEU A 47 0.73 6.71 3.05
C LEU A 47 -0.36 6.64 1.97
N ALA A 48 -1.43 5.88 2.22
CA ALA A 48 -2.56 5.83 1.29
C ALA A 48 -3.24 7.21 1.25
N PRO A 49 -3.40 7.81 0.06
CA PRO A 49 -4.14 9.05 -0.08
C PRO A 49 -5.62 8.82 0.25
N PRO A 50 -6.36 9.88 0.62
CA PRO A 50 -7.81 9.78 0.71
C PRO A 50 -8.41 9.45 -0.67
N PRO A 51 -9.64 8.90 -0.71
CA PRO A 51 -10.34 8.66 -1.96
C PRO A 51 -10.39 9.92 -2.82
N TYR A 52 -10.13 9.77 -4.10
CA TYR A 52 -10.20 10.88 -5.04
C TYR A 52 -11.67 11.22 -5.35
N HIS A 53 -12.05 12.47 -5.19
CA HIS A 53 -13.39 12.93 -5.50
C HIS A 53 -13.35 14.23 -6.30
N ALA A 54 -14.32 14.39 -7.18
CA ALA A 54 -14.52 15.60 -7.96
C ALA A 54 -16.00 15.82 -8.27
N GLU A 55 -16.33 17.05 -8.62
CA GLU A 55 -17.62 17.41 -9.14
C GLU A 55 -17.54 17.58 -10.67
N VAL A 56 -18.51 17.01 -11.35
CA VAL A 56 -18.69 17.14 -12.79
C VAL A 56 -19.89 18.05 -13.02
N ALA A 57 -19.71 19.14 -13.79
CA ALA A 57 -20.71 20.16 -14.07
C ALA A 57 -21.75 19.66 -15.10
N ALA A 58 -22.34 18.51 -14.81
CA ALA A 58 -23.38 17.89 -15.61
C ALA A 58 -24.30 17.03 -14.73
N ARG A 59 -25.54 16.84 -15.19
CA ARG A 59 -26.51 15.98 -14.50
C ARG A 59 -26.05 14.52 -14.54
N TYR A 60 -26.56 13.75 -13.59
CA TYR A 60 -26.21 12.35 -13.40
C TYR A 60 -26.21 11.52 -14.68
N ASP A 61 -27.27 11.60 -15.48
CA ASP A 61 -27.40 10.80 -16.71
C ASP A 61 -26.30 11.09 -17.74
N ALA A 62 -25.97 12.37 -17.93
CA ALA A 62 -24.89 12.78 -18.84
C ALA A 62 -23.52 12.34 -18.30
N THR A 63 -23.28 12.56 -17.01
CA THR A 63 -22.04 12.14 -16.35
C THR A 63 -21.89 10.61 -16.39
N TRP A 64 -22.96 9.87 -16.12
CA TRP A 64 -22.93 8.41 -16.19
C TRP A 64 -22.59 7.89 -17.59
N ALA A 65 -23.23 8.44 -18.63
CA ALA A 65 -22.92 8.08 -20.01
C ALA A 65 -21.46 8.42 -20.38
N ALA A 66 -20.95 9.55 -19.90
CA ALA A 66 -19.57 9.96 -20.11
C ALA A 66 -18.58 9.03 -19.38
N LEU A 67 -18.87 8.62 -18.13
CA LEU A 67 -18.06 7.67 -17.38
C LEU A 67 -17.93 6.33 -18.11
N VAL A 68 -19.05 5.77 -18.57
CA VAL A 68 -19.03 4.49 -19.31
C VAL A 68 -18.24 4.62 -20.60
N ARG A 69 -18.40 5.74 -21.34
CA ARG A 69 -17.62 5.99 -22.57
C ARG A 69 -16.14 6.19 -22.31
N ALA A 70 -15.78 6.95 -21.26
CA ALA A 70 -14.38 7.15 -20.88
C ALA A 70 -13.69 5.83 -20.56
N LEU A 71 -14.31 4.97 -19.73
CA LEU A 71 -13.77 3.67 -19.37
C LEU A 71 -13.66 2.73 -20.59
N ALA A 72 -14.61 2.77 -21.50
CA ALA A 72 -14.56 2.00 -22.74
C ALA A 72 -13.43 2.48 -23.68
N ARG A 73 -13.21 3.81 -23.78
CA ARG A 73 -12.09 4.37 -24.58
C ARG A 73 -10.73 3.95 -24.03
N GLU A 74 -10.58 3.90 -22.71
CA GLU A 74 -9.37 3.46 -22.01
C GLU A 74 -9.22 1.92 -21.96
N ASN A 75 -10.12 1.17 -22.61
CA ASN A 75 -10.15 -0.28 -22.62
C ASN A 75 -10.11 -0.92 -21.22
N VAL A 76 -10.77 -0.29 -20.26
CA VAL A 76 -10.86 -0.80 -18.88
C VAL A 76 -11.91 -1.89 -18.80
N SER A 77 -11.52 -3.08 -18.35
CA SER A 77 -12.45 -4.18 -18.08
C SER A 77 -13.32 -3.86 -16.85
N ILE A 78 -14.63 -3.95 -17.01
CA ILE A 78 -15.60 -3.69 -15.96
C ILE A 78 -16.13 -5.00 -15.41
N ARG A 79 -15.93 -5.21 -14.11
CA ARG A 79 -16.45 -6.38 -13.38
C ARG A 79 -17.90 -6.20 -12.94
N ALA A 80 -18.27 -5.00 -12.54
CA ALA A 80 -19.63 -4.69 -12.11
C ALA A 80 -20.01 -3.26 -12.49
N ILE A 81 -21.24 -3.09 -12.93
CA ILE A 81 -21.84 -1.80 -13.23
C ILE A 81 -23.27 -1.79 -12.72
N ALA A 82 -23.63 -0.81 -11.91
CA ALA A 82 -24.94 -0.66 -11.32
C ALA A 82 -25.35 0.82 -11.34
N ARG A 83 -26.12 1.21 -12.36
CA ARG A 83 -26.49 2.61 -12.59
C ARG A 83 -27.33 3.20 -11.46
N ASP A 84 -28.29 2.43 -10.95
CA ASP A 84 -29.23 2.92 -9.92
C ASP A 84 -28.54 3.21 -8.59
N SER A 85 -27.46 2.47 -8.28
CA SER A 85 -26.60 2.71 -7.10
C SER A 85 -25.38 3.58 -7.40
N GLY A 86 -25.18 3.97 -8.67
CA GLY A 86 -24.07 4.81 -9.08
C GLY A 86 -22.69 4.13 -9.03
N VAL A 87 -22.62 2.79 -9.02
CA VAL A 87 -21.39 2.05 -8.80
C VAL A 87 -20.85 1.44 -10.08
N ILE A 88 -19.55 1.65 -10.35
CA ILE A 88 -18.78 0.93 -11.36
C ILE A 88 -17.54 0.36 -10.66
N ALA A 89 -17.30 -0.94 -10.83
CA ALA A 89 -16.08 -1.61 -10.33
C ALA A 89 -15.32 -2.25 -11.51
N SER A 90 -14.01 -2.01 -11.55
CA SER A 90 -13.14 -2.62 -12.56
C SER A 90 -12.67 -4.01 -12.16
N ASP A 91 -12.24 -4.79 -13.13
CA ASP A 91 -11.29 -5.87 -12.90
C ASP A 91 -9.89 -5.32 -12.60
N ASP A 92 -8.98 -6.21 -12.20
CA ASP A 92 -7.57 -5.86 -12.05
C ASP A 92 -6.97 -5.56 -13.46
N PHE A 93 -6.22 -4.47 -13.56
CA PHE A 93 -5.43 -4.13 -14.74
C PHE A 93 -4.01 -3.72 -14.32
N ILE A 94 -3.08 -3.74 -15.27
CA ILE A 94 -1.67 -3.43 -15.02
C ILE A 94 -1.43 -1.94 -15.23
N ALA A 95 -0.71 -1.32 -14.29
CA ALA A 95 -0.29 0.08 -14.41
C ALA A 95 1.16 0.26 -13.95
N PRO A 96 1.93 1.16 -14.57
CA PRO A 96 3.32 1.40 -14.21
C PRO A 96 3.45 2.06 -12.84
N ILE A 97 4.34 1.50 -12.00
CA ILE A 97 4.77 2.11 -10.74
C ILE A 97 5.56 3.38 -11.06
N GLY A 98 5.41 4.40 -10.21
CA GLY A 98 6.01 5.72 -10.42
C GLY A 98 5.16 6.67 -11.27
N VAL A 99 4.23 6.14 -12.08
CA VAL A 99 3.25 6.95 -12.83
C VAL A 99 1.91 6.99 -12.09
N TYR A 100 1.27 5.83 -11.91
CA TYR A 100 -0.06 5.73 -11.31
C TYR A 100 -0.03 5.18 -9.88
N ALA A 101 0.99 4.39 -9.55
CA ALA A 101 1.16 3.78 -8.23
C ALA A 101 2.48 4.18 -7.59
N ASP A 102 2.46 4.42 -6.27
CA ASP A 102 3.65 4.48 -5.43
C ASP A 102 3.63 3.25 -4.50
N CYS A 103 4.61 2.38 -4.64
CA CYS A 103 4.73 1.16 -3.84
C CYS A 103 5.83 1.27 -2.77
N GLY A 104 6.33 2.48 -2.52
CA GLY A 104 7.30 2.76 -1.47
C GLY A 104 8.70 2.25 -1.78
N ARG A 105 9.38 1.76 -0.73
CA ARG A 105 10.78 1.31 -0.80
C ARG A 105 10.95 -0.04 -0.13
N VAL A 106 11.84 -0.85 -0.67
CA VAL A 106 12.29 -2.13 -0.08
C VAL A 106 13.80 -2.11 0.05
N GLY A 107 14.30 -2.23 1.29
CA GLY A 107 15.74 -2.16 1.54
C GLY A 107 16.37 -0.81 1.16
N GLY A 108 15.61 0.27 1.21
CA GLY A 108 16.05 1.63 0.85
C GLY A 108 15.89 1.96 -0.64
N GLU A 109 15.69 0.99 -1.52
CA GLU A 109 15.48 1.19 -2.95
C GLU A 109 13.98 1.39 -3.26
N ARG A 110 13.68 2.28 -4.20
CA ARG A 110 12.31 2.50 -4.67
C ARG A 110 11.80 1.24 -5.38
N VAL A 111 10.55 0.88 -5.11
CA VAL A 111 9.87 -0.21 -5.84
C VAL A 111 9.50 0.30 -7.24
N GLU A 112 9.92 -0.43 -8.25
CA GLU A 112 9.69 -0.13 -9.67
C GLU A 112 9.00 -1.31 -10.36
N GLY A 113 8.54 -1.10 -11.60
CA GLY A 113 7.88 -2.10 -12.41
C GLY A 113 6.40 -1.84 -12.55
N GLU A 114 5.58 -2.85 -12.31
CA GLU A 114 4.14 -2.83 -12.54
C GLU A 114 3.35 -3.13 -11.26
N ALA A 115 2.21 -2.48 -11.13
CA ALA A 115 1.22 -2.74 -10.09
C ALA A 115 -0.08 -3.27 -10.72
N LEU A 116 -0.75 -4.15 -10.01
CA LEU A 116 -2.14 -4.50 -10.27
C LEU A 116 -3.01 -3.44 -9.62
N VAL A 117 -3.90 -2.86 -10.41
CA VAL A 117 -4.80 -1.78 -10.03
C VAL A 117 -6.23 -2.25 -10.23
N ALA A 118 -7.07 -2.02 -9.24
CA ALA A 118 -8.52 -2.09 -9.37
C ALA A 118 -9.12 -0.83 -8.77
N PHE A 119 -10.25 -0.37 -9.28
CA PHE A 119 -10.95 0.75 -8.69
C PHE A 119 -12.45 0.45 -8.50
N THR A 120 -13.04 1.18 -7.58
CA THR A 120 -14.49 1.33 -7.45
C THR A 120 -14.83 2.80 -7.57
N LEU A 121 -15.67 3.11 -8.53
CA LEU A 121 -16.18 4.44 -8.79
C LEU A 121 -17.60 4.52 -8.23
N PHE A 122 -17.92 5.64 -7.61
CA PHE A 122 -19.27 5.96 -7.14
C PHE A 122 -19.67 7.33 -7.67
N ALA A 123 -20.78 7.37 -8.41
CA ALA A 123 -21.37 8.60 -8.95
C ALA A 123 -22.68 8.89 -8.23
N GLU A 124 -22.83 10.10 -7.72
CA GLU A 124 -23.99 10.56 -6.94
C GLU A 124 -24.53 11.87 -7.50
N PRO A 125 -25.86 11.95 -7.76
CA PRO A 125 -26.47 13.20 -8.22
C PRO A 125 -26.39 14.25 -7.10
N ASN A 126 -26.03 15.48 -7.48
CA ASN A 126 -25.98 16.64 -6.60
C ASN A 126 -26.61 17.85 -7.31
N GLY A 127 -27.95 17.87 -7.44
CA GLY A 127 -28.67 18.88 -8.17
C GLY A 127 -28.35 18.87 -9.67
N THR A 128 -27.76 19.95 -10.18
CA THR A 128 -27.33 20.08 -11.59
C THR A 128 -25.95 19.51 -11.85
N TRP A 129 -25.24 19.06 -10.81
CA TRP A 129 -23.89 18.49 -10.84
C TRP A 129 -23.94 17.02 -10.47
N THR A 130 -22.86 16.33 -10.72
CA THR A 130 -22.67 14.96 -10.25
C THR A 130 -21.36 14.88 -9.48
N ARG A 131 -21.42 14.37 -8.25
CA ARG A 131 -20.23 14.02 -7.48
C ARG A 131 -19.73 12.66 -7.90
N VAL A 132 -18.44 12.55 -8.16
CA VAL A 132 -17.79 11.30 -8.52
C VAL A 132 -16.66 11.03 -7.52
N LEU A 133 -16.70 9.84 -6.92
CA LEU A 133 -15.69 9.33 -6.01
C LEU A 133 -14.98 8.15 -6.68
N VAL A 134 -13.66 8.13 -6.65
CA VAL A 134 -12.85 7.02 -7.18
C VAL A 134 -11.97 6.47 -6.07
N ASN A 135 -12.18 5.20 -5.73
CA ASN A 135 -11.38 4.45 -4.78
C ASN A 135 -10.50 3.45 -5.53
N SER A 136 -9.22 3.72 -5.62
CA SER A 136 -8.25 2.82 -6.25
C SER A 136 -7.56 1.94 -5.22
N LYS A 137 -7.40 0.67 -5.54
CA LYS A 137 -6.61 -0.31 -4.79
C LYS A 137 -5.47 -0.77 -5.69
N MET A 138 -4.26 -0.63 -5.18
CA MET A 138 -3.06 -0.93 -5.94
C MET A 138 -2.15 -1.86 -5.14
N LYS A 139 -1.60 -2.88 -5.80
CA LYS A 139 -0.72 -3.86 -5.17
C LYS A 139 0.34 -4.32 -6.17
N THR A 140 1.51 -4.70 -5.69
CA THR A 140 2.54 -5.31 -6.51
C THR A 140 3.18 -6.49 -5.80
N GLN A 141 3.75 -7.40 -6.57
CA GLN A 141 4.54 -8.52 -6.07
C GLN A 141 5.82 -8.63 -6.90
N LEU A 142 6.92 -8.33 -6.26
CA LEU A 142 8.22 -8.39 -6.90
C LEU A 142 8.71 -9.83 -7.03
N GLN A 143 9.58 -10.05 -8.00
CA GLN A 143 10.32 -11.30 -8.13
C GLN A 143 11.76 -11.08 -7.66
N ARG A 144 12.21 -11.80 -6.65
CA ARG A 144 13.58 -11.70 -6.16
C ARG A 144 14.39 -12.92 -6.58
N LYS A 145 15.56 -12.69 -7.12
CA LYS A 145 16.48 -13.77 -7.45
C LYS A 145 17.09 -14.35 -6.16
N GLY A 146 16.82 -15.63 -5.88
CA GLY A 146 17.41 -16.30 -4.74
C GLY A 146 18.88 -16.66 -4.98
N SER A 147 19.58 -17.13 -3.93
CA SER A 147 20.99 -17.55 -4.00
C SER A 147 21.24 -18.68 -5.02
N SER A 148 20.21 -19.48 -5.31
CA SER A 148 20.25 -20.53 -6.34
C SER A 148 19.97 -20.04 -7.75
N GLY A 149 19.85 -18.73 -7.97
CA GLY A 149 19.47 -18.13 -9.26
C GLY A 149 17.99 -18.26 -9.61
N LYS A 150 17.18 -18.99 -8.84
CA LYS A 150 15.74 -19.15 -9.07
C LYS A 150 15.00 -17.90 -8.59
N LEU A 151 14.02 -17.47 -9.40
CA LEU A 151 13.10 -16.39 -9.03
C LEU A 151 12.16 -16.88 -7.91
N ARG A 152 12.02 -16.06 -6.88
CA ARG A 152 11.08 -16.28 -5.79
C ARG A 152 10.18 -15.04 -5.66
N PRO A 153 8.86 -15.22 -5.55
CA PRO A 153 7.97 -14.10 -5.31
C PRO A 153 8.24 -13.50 -3.91
N THR A 154 8.18 -12.20 -3.82
CA THR A 154 8.15 -11.48 -2.53
C THR A 154 6.73 -11.49 -1.94
N PRO A 155 6.55 -11.05 -0.70
CA PRO A 155 5.23 -10.69 -0.21
C PRO A 155 4.53 -9.68 -1.14
N VAL A 156 3.20 -9.66 -1.12
CA VAL A 156 2.42 -8.63 -1.82
C VAL A 156 2.57 -7.31 -1.07
N TYR A 157 2.99 -6.27 -1.79
CA TYR A 157 3.09 -4.92 -1.25
C TYR A 157 1.88 -4.10 -1.66
N GLN A 158 1.28 -3.40 -0.70
CA GLN A 158 0.24 -2.42 -0.98
C GLN A 158 0.89 -1.13 -1.47
N CYS A 159 0.28 -0.54 -2.49
CA CYS A 159 0.73 0.71 -3.09
C CYS A 159 -0.32 1.80 -2.87
N ALA A 160 0.11 3.04 -2.85
CA ALA A 160 -0.75 4.20 -2.86
C ALA A 160 -1.01 4.67 -4.30
N SER A 161 -2.20 5.20 -4.58
CA SER A 161 -2.41 5.92 -5.83
C SER A 161 -1.64 7.24 -5.82
N THR A 162 -1.09 7.63 -6.96
CA THR A 162 -0.53 8.98 -7.17
C THR A 162 -1.61 10.02 -7.46
N GLY A 163 -2.87 9.60 -7.60
CA GLY A 163 -4.00 10.46 -8.01
C GLY A 163 -4.07 10.71 -9.52
N ARG A 164 -3.04 10.36 -10.28
CA ARG A 164 -2.95 10.66 -11.71
C ARG A 164 -3.94 9.87 -12.56
N PHE A 165 -4.18 8.60 -12.22
CA PHE A 165 -5.18 7.78 -12.91
C PHE A 165 -6.58 8.37 -12.74
N GLU A 166 -6.94 8.71 -11.52
CA GLU A 166 -8.24 9.27 -11.15
C GLU A 166 -8.46 10.63 -11.81
N ALA A 167 -7.43 11.48 -11.82
CA ALA A 167 -7.49 12.78 -12.47
C ALA A 167 -7.69 12.65 -13.99
N ASN A 168 -6.90 11.80 -14.66
CA ASN A 168 -7.00 11.57 -16.09
C ASN A 168 -8.39 11.04 -16.48
N LEU A 169 -8.92 10.09 -15.71
CA LEU A 169 -10.27 9.56 -15.93
C LEU A 169 -11.33 10.66 -15.85
N LEU A 170 -11.27 11.50 -14.82
CA LEU A 170 -12.26 12.55 -14.64
C LEU A 170 -12.10 13.70 -15.63
N ASP A 171 -10.90 13.96 -16.10
CA ASP A 171 -10.69 14.93 -17.19
C ASP A 171 -11.29 14.40 -18.50
N ALA A 172 -11.12 13.13 -18.84
CA ALA A 172 -11.78 12.50 -19.99
C ALA A 172 -13.32 12.58 -19.88
N VAL A 173 -13.87 12.35 -18.69
CA VAL A 173 -15.31 12.49 -18.43
C VAL A 173 -15.77 13.92 -18.65
N ARG A 174 -15.04 14.92 -18.14
CA ARG A 174 -15.37 16.34 -18.31
C ARG A 174 -15.38 16.77 -19.78
N GLU A 175 -14.49 16.24 -20.60
CA GLU A 175 -14.51 16.49 -22.04
C GLU A 175 -15.74 15.86 -22.71
N LEU A 176 -16.06 14.61 -22.34
CA LEU A 176 -17.19 13.88 -22.91
C LEU A 176 -18.58 14.45 -22.57
N VAL A 177 -18.72 15.17 -21.47
CA VAL A 177 -19.99 15.85 -21.13
C VAL A 177 -20.17 17.17 -21.87
N LYS A 178 -19.15 17.70 -22.54
CA LYS A 178 -19.25 18.91 -23.38
C LYS A 178 -19.66 18.58 -24.83
N GLU A 179 -19.49 17.31 -25.25
CA GLU A 179 -19.93 16.79 -26.55
C GLU A 179 -21.44 16.59 -26.62
#